data_d8543353e77a64a37da83f78794b442b
#
_entry.id   d8543353e77a64a37da83f78794b442b
#
_cell.length_a   1.000
_cell.length_b   1.000
_cell.length_c   1.000
_cell.angle_alpha   90.00
_cell.angle_beta   90.00
_cell.angle_gamma   90.00
#
_symmetry.space_group_name_H-M   'P 1'
#
loop_
_entity.id
_entity.type
_entity.pdbx_description
1 polymer ?
#
loop_
_entity_poly.entity_id
_entity_poly.type
_entity_poly.pdbx_seq_one_letter_code
_entity_poly.pdbx_strand_id
1 'polypeptide(L)'
;MAAPHKRVILLTGEGSHQLTVQAVGEFARFGCHPLILVLNNDGYLIERLLCDDGERYYNDVASWDYTALARAFGGKDWHCERVSTPKALRQALAAVTPGQGAYLEVIAPRYDAPMMAEAMGKKQ
;
A
#
# COMPACT_ATOMS: atom_id res chain seq x y z
N MET A 1 -15.86 -17.72 -0.06
CA MET A 1 -15.37 -16.46 -0.69
C MET A 1 -16.45 -15.94 -1.62
N ALA A 2 -16.71 -14.61 -1.59
CA ALA A 2 -17.83 -14.02 -2.37
C ALA A 2 -17.58 -14.01 -3.90
N ALA A 3 -16.32 -14.08 -4.36
CA ALA A 3 -15.97 -14.02 -5.78
C ALA A 3 -14.72 -14.88 -6.09
N PRO A 4 -14.82 -16.21 -6.04
CA PRO A 4 -13.65 -17.10 -6.15
C PRO A 4 -12.94 -17.03 -7.51
N HIS A 5 -13.64 -16.55 -8.56
CA HIS A 5 -13.07 -16.44 -9.92
C HIS A 5 -12.53 -15.05 -10.25
N LYS A 6 -12.56 -14.11 -9.29
CA LYS A 6 -12.06 -12.74 -9.50
C LYS A 6 -10.75 -12.53 -8.75
N ARG A 7 -9.82 -11.86 -9.39
CA ARG A 7 -8.65 -11.35 -8.70
C ARG A 7 -9.04 -10.11 -7.90
N VAL A 8 -8.73 -10.11 -6.62
CA VAL A 8 -8.91 -8.94 -5.75
C VAL A 8 -7.70 -8.04 -5.89
N ILE A 9 -7.93 -6.75 -6.09
CA ILE A 9 -6.91 -5.71 -6.02
C ILE A 9 -7.20 -4.88 -4.79
N LEU A 10 -6.23 -4.80 -3.89
CA LEU A 10 -6.27 -3.93 -2.71
C LEU A 10 -5.28 -2.78 -2.94
N LEU A 11 -5.80 -1.56 -2.91
CA LEU A 11 -5.00 -0.34 -2.87
C LEU A 11 -5.18 0.30 -1.50
N THR A 12 -4.08 0.51 -0.78
CA THR A 12 -4.11 1.04 0.59
C THR A 12 -2.90 1.94 0.84
N GLY A 13 -3.05 2.95 1.69
CA GLY A 13 -1.93 3.72 2.21
C GLY A 13 -1.21 2.96 3.33
N GLU A 14 0.08 3.20 3.52
CA GLU A 14 0.89 2.50 4.51
C GLU A 14 0.39 2.68 5.94
N GLY A 15 -0.07 3.88 6.30
CA GLY A 15 -0.61 4.14 7.62
C GLY A 15 -1.88 3.33 7.91
N SER A 16 -2.83 3.30 6.97
CA SER A 16 -4.03 2.47 7.09
C SER A 16 -3.69 0.98 7.08
N HIS A 17 -2.68 0.60 6.29
CA HIS A 17 -2.25 -0.79 6.20
C HIS A 17 -1.66 -1.30 7.51
N GLN A 18 -0.91 -0.47 8.23
CA GLN A 18 -0.33 -0.84 9.53
C GLN A 18 -1.39 -1.21 10.58
N LEU A 19 -2.61 -0.68 10.48
CA LEU A 19 -3.68 -0.96 11.45
C LEU A 19 -4.19 -2.41 11.37
N THR A 20 -4.13 -3.04 10.20
CA THR A 20 -4.74 -4.36 9.94
C THR A 20 -3.85 -5.27 9.09
N VAL A 21 -2.55 -5.04 9.07
CA VAL A 21 -1.58 -5.76 8.22
C VAL A 21 -1.63 -7.28 8.42
N GLN A 22 -1.94 -7.75 9.61
CA GLN A 22 -2.09 -9.18 9.92
C GLN A 22 -3.15 -9.87 9.06
N ALA A 23 -4.13 -9.12 8.53
CA ALA A 23 -5.13 -9.66 7.60
C ALA A 23 -4.51 -10.19 6.28
N VAL A 24 -3.29 -9.79 5.94
CA VAL A 24 -2.53 -10.36 4.82
C VAL A 24 -2.35 -11.87 4.99
N GLY A 25 -2.17 -12.33 6.24
CA GLY A 25 -2.05 -13.75 6.57
C GLY A 25 -3.30 -14.56 6.23
N GLU A 26 -4.49 -13.97 6.30
CA GLU A 26 -5.72 -14.66 5.91
C GLU A 26 -5.78 -14.94 4.41
N PHE A 27 -5.26 -14.04 3.56
CA PHE A 27 -5.16 -14.34 2.13
C PHE A 27 -4.27 -15.55 1.87
N ALA A 28 -3.11 -15.60 2.51
CA ALA A 28 -2.20 -16.75 2.38
C ALA A 28 -2.82 -18.03 2.94
N ARG A 29 -3.44 -17.97 4.11
CA ARG A 29 -4.12 -19.10 4.78
C ARG A 29 -5.20 -19.73 3.91
N PHE A 30 -5.99 -18.91 3.20
CA PHE A 30 -7.08 -19.40 2.36
C PHE A 30 -6.68 -19.59 0.89
N GLY A 31 -5.39 -19.57 0.56
CA GLY A 31 -4.90 -19.74 -0.82
C GLY A 31 -5.39 -18.67 -1.77
N CYS A 32 -5.64 -17.45 -1.26
CA CYS A 32 -6.01 -16.32 -2.09
C CYS A 32 -4.75 -15.66 -2.66
N HIS A 33 -4.86 -15.18 -3.90
CA HIS A 33 -3.75 -14.54 -4.62
C HIS A 33 -4.11 -13.10 -5.00
N PRO A 34 -4.20 -12.18 -4.01
CA PRO A 34 -4.52 -10.78 -4.27
C PRO A 34 -3.36 -10.06 -4.95
N LEU A 35 -3.66 -8.91 -5.55
CA LEU A 35 -2.70 -7.88 -5.87
C LEU A 35 -2.83 -6.78 -4.81
N ILE A 36 -1.85 -6.63 -3.93
CA ILE A 36 -1.82 -5.62 -2.89
C ILE A 36 -0.84 -4.54 -3.31
N LEU A 37 -1.30 -3.29 -3.37
CA LEU A 37 -0.51 -2.09 -3.63
C LEU A 37 -0.54 -1.23 -2.37
N VAL A 38 0.60 -1.11 -1.71
CA VAL A 38 0.77 -0.24 -0.54
C VAL A 38 1.39 1.07 -1.00
N LEU A 39 0.61 2.13 -1.02
CA LEU A 39 1.10 3.47 -1.31
C LEU A 39 1.82 4.00 -0.07
N ASN A 40 3.13 4.18 -0.18
CA ASN A 40 3.98 4.67 0.89
C ASN A 40 4.46 6.08 0.57
N ASN A 41 3.91 7.06 1.25
CA ASN A 41 4.28 8.48 1.19
C ASN A 41 4.75 9.02 2.54
N ASP A 42 5.22 8.14 3.42
CA ASP A 42 5.86 8.44 4.69
C ASP A 42 4.93 9.17 5.67
N GLY A 43 3.68 8.68 5.80
CA GLY A 43 2.74 9.11 6.83
C GLY A 43 1.34 9.48 6.35
N TYR A 44 0.59 10.14 7.23
CA TYR A 44 -0.80 10.52 7.00
C TYR A 44 -0.90 11.84 6.25
N LEU A 45 -0.82 11.80 4.90
CA LEU A 45 -0.86 12.99 4.05
C LEU A 45 -2.11 13.85 4.28
N ILE A 46 -3.28 13.24 4.40
CA ILE A 46 -4.52 14.01 4.60
C ILE A 46 -4.49 14.79 5.90
N GLU A 47 -3.96 14.21 6.97
CA GLU A 47 -3.81 14.89 8.25
C GLU A 47 -2.82 16.03 8.16
N ARG A 48 -1.70 15.84 7.43
CA ARG A 48 -0.72 16.90 7.18
C ARG A 48 -1.32 18.09 6.43
N LEU A 49 -2.26 17.83 5.52
CA LEU A 49 -2.92 18.89 4.73
C LEU A 49 -4.02 19.63 5.51
N LEU A 50 -4.64 18.98 6.50
CA LEU A 50 -5.74 19.53 7.29
C LEU A 50 -5.30 20.19 8.58
N CYS A 51 -4.11 19.88 9.09
CA CYS A 51 -3.59 20.44 10.33
C CYS A 51 -2.76 21.70 10.06
N ASP A 52 -2.83 22.70 10.96
CA ASP A 52 -2.01 23.92 10.91
C ASP A 52 -0.51 23.63 10.96
N ASP A 53 -0.11 22.58 11.67
CA ASP A 53 1.26 22.08 11.76
C ASP A 53 1.31 20.63 11.27
N GLY A 54 1.36 20.47 9.97
CA GLY A 54 1.35 19.17 9.29
C GLY A 54 2.58 18.29 9.57
N GLU A 55 3.68 18.89 10.06
CA GLU A 55 4.94 18.17 10.38
C GLU A 55 4.95 17.57 11.79
N ARG A 56 3.83 17.55 12.49
CA ARG A 56 3.77 16.93 13.81
C ARG A 56 4.03 15.43 13.73
N TYR A 57 4.77 14.91 14.71
CA TYR A 57 5.24 13.52 14.77
C TYR A 57 4.12 12.46 14.70
N TYR A 58 2.90 12.79 15.12
CA TYR A 58 1.76 11.86 15.06
C TYR A 58 1.22 11.67 13.63
N ASN A 59 1.63 12.51 12.68
CA ASN A 59 1.35 12.33 11.26
C ASN A 59 2.35 11.41 10.56
N ASP A 60 3.43 11.05 11.25
CA ASP A 60 4.39 10.07 10.76
C ASP A 60 3.93 8.65 11.11
N VAL A 61 4.31 7.69 10.30
CA VAL A 61 4.10 6.27 10.59
C VAL A 61 5.44 5.55 10.68
N ALA A 62 5.47 4.44 11.41
CA ALA A 62 6.68 3.65 11.53
C ALA A 62 7.13 3.15 10.16
N SER A 63 8.42 3.32 9.87
CA SER A 63 9.00 2.77 8.63
C SER A 63 9.16 1.26 8.77
N TRP A 64 8.45 0.50 7.92
CA TRP A 64 8.53 -0.95 7.87
C TRP A 64 9.18 -1.43 6.58
N ASP A 65 9.73 -2.63 6.60
CA ASP A 65 10.04 -3.39 5.39
C ASP A 65 8.76 -4.04 4.87
N TYR A 66 7.99 -3.29 4.08
CA TYR A 66 6.70 -3.76 3.56
C TYR A 66 6.86 -4.96 2.65
N THR A 67 7.96 -5.06 1.90
CA THR A 67 8.19 -6.16 0.97
C THR A 67 8.42 -7.50 1.68
N ALA A 68 8.88 -7.48 2.93
CA ALA A 68 9.05 -8.67 3.73
C ALA A 68 7.73 -9.20 4.33
N LEU A 69 6.70 -8.35 4.46
CA LEU A 69 5.46 -8.69 5.19
C LEU A 69 4.69 -9.84 4.55
N ALA A 70 4.57 -9.88 3.23
CA ALA A 70 3.84 -10.95 2.56
C ALA A 70 4.44 -12.32 2.90
N ARG A 71 5.76 -12.45 2.87
CA ARG A 71 6.45 -13.68 3.25
C ARG A 71 6.30 -14.00 4.73
N ALA A 72 6.41 -13.01 5.61
CA ALA A 72 6.24 -13.16 7.05
C ALA A 72 4.84 -13.66 7.41
N PHE A 73 3.82 -13.27 6.66
CA PHE A 73 2.44 -13.70 6.84
C PHE A 73 2.03 -14.93 6.00
N GLY A 74 2.99 -15.62 5.37
CA GLY A 74 2.74 -16.90 4.71
C GLY A 74 2.64 -16.84 3.18
N GLY A 75 2.71 -15.68 2.56
CA GLY A 75 2.74 -15.50 1.09
C GLY A 75 4.12 -15.78 0.50
N LYS A 76 4.62 -17.01 0.64
CA LYS A 76 6.01 -17.39 0.31
C LYS A 76 6.37 -17.20 -1.16
N ASP A 77 5.40 -17.46 -2.05
CA ASP A 77 5.58 -17.42 -3.51
C ASP A 77 4.99 -16.16 -4.14
N TRP A 78 4.64 -15.18 -3.32
CA TRP A 78 4.10 -13.93 -3.83
C TRP A 78 5.21 -13.07 -4.43
N HIS A 79 4.88 -12.37 -5.50
CA HIS A 79 5.77 -11.36 -6.07
C HIS A 79 5.79 -10.13 -5.18
N CYS A 80 6.95 -9.82 -4.59
CA CYS A 80 7.12 -8.68 -3.67
C CYS A 80 8.18 -7.75 -4.22
N GLU A 81 7.82 -6.48 -4.43
CA GLU A 81 8.73 -5.48 -4.99
C GLU A 81 8.42 -4.09 -4.45
N ARG A 82 9.49 -3.29 -4.28
CA ARG A 82 9.40 -1.87 -3.95
C ARG A 82 9.68 -1.06 -5.21
N VAL A 83 8.76 -0.18 -5.56
CA VAL A 83 8.83 0.64 -6.78
C VAL A 83 8.65 2.11 -6.47
N SER A 84 9.39 2.97 -7.18
CA SER A 84 9.36 4.43 -6.96
C SER A 84 9.10 5.23 -8.24
N THR A 85 8.82 4.55 -9.35
CA THR A 85 8.52 5.22 -10.62
C THR A 85 7.35 4.54 -11.34
N PRO A 86 6.59 5.27 -12.17
CA PRO A 86 5.53 4.68 -12.98
C PRO A 86 6.03 3.58 -13.94
N LYS A 87 7.27 3.69 -14.41
CA LYS A 87 7.89 2.66 -15.26
C LYS A 87 8.14 1.39 -14.46
N ALA A 88 8.75 1.50 -13.27
CA ALA A 88 9.00 0.36 -12.40
C ALA A 88 7.69 -0.32 -11.97
N LEU A 89 6.66 0.46 -11.63
CA LEU A 89 5.34 -0.10 -11.30
C LEU A 89 4.75 -0.91 -12.46
N ARG A 90 4.81 -0.40 -13.69
CA ARG A 90 4.34 -1.16 -14.86
C ARG A 90 5.13 -2.45 -15.06
N GLN A 91 6.44 -2.43 -14.85
CA GLN A 91 7.30 -3.61 -14.95
C GLN A 91 6.97 -4.64 -13.86
N ALA A 92 6.84 -4.20 -12.61
CA ALA A 92 6.45 -5.07 -11.49
C ALA A 92 5.08 -5.72 -11.74
N LEU A 93 4.09 -4.95 -12.19
CA LEU A 93 2.76 -5.48 -12.53
C LEU A 93 2.81 -6.50 -13.67
N ALA A 94 3.65 -6.28 -14.68
CA ALA A 94 3.83 -7.20 -15.80
C ALA A 94 4.58 -8.50 -15.39
N ALA A 95 5.39 -8.45 -14.35
CA ALA A 95 6.12 -9.60 -13.83
C ALA A 95 5.25 -10.56 -13.01
N VAL A 96 4.07 -10.11 -12.53
CA VAL A 96 3.15 -10.95 -11.77
C VAL A 96 2.49 -11.99 -12.66
N THR A 97 2.75 -13.26 -12.41
CA THR A 97 2.18 -14.35 -13.20
C THR A 97 0.71 -14.61 -12.86
N PRO A 98 -0.09 -15.16 -13.78
CA PRO A 98 -1.46 -15.58 -13.50
C PRO A 98 -1.53 -16.53 -12.29
N GLY A 99 -2.43 -16.23 -11.35
CA GLY A 99 -2.60 -17.04 -10.13
C GLY A 99 -1.56 -16.79 -9.04
N GLN A 100 -0.57 -15.93 -9.26
CA GLN A 100 0.39 -15.52 -8.25
C GLN A 100 -0.13 -14.34 -7.43
N GLY A 101 -0.02 -14.38 -6.11
CA GLY A 101 -0.22 -13.19 -5.27
C GLY A 101 0.89 -12.17 -5.49
N ALA A 102 0.58 -10.90 -5.28
CA ALA A 102 1.58 -9.85 -5.36
C ALA A 102 1.40 -8.81 -4.24
N TYR A 103 2.54 -8.32 -3.77
CA TYR A 103 2.60 -7.30 -2.74
C TYR A 103 3.63 -6.23 -3.16
N LEU A 104 3.13 -5.10 -3.62
CA LEU A 104 3.96 -4.04 -4.18
C LEU A 104 3.93 -2.81 -3.27
N GLU A 105 5.09 -2.39 -2.79
CA GLU A 105 5.27 -1.12 -2.12
C GLU A 105 5.52 -0.04 -3.17
N VAL A 106 4.62 0.94 -3.27
CA VAL A 106 4.70 2.04 -4.21
C VAL A 106 5.09 3.30 -3.46
N ILE A 107 6.33 3.76 -3.68
CA ILE A 107 6.84 4.97 -3.04
C ILE A 107 6.31 6.20 -3.79
N ALA A 108 5.71 7.11 -3.05
CA ALA A 108 5.27 8.41 -3.52
C ALA A 108 5.93 9.54 -2.70
N PRO A 109 6.07 10.74 -3.25
CA PRO A 109 6.53 11.88 -2.48
C PRO A 109 5.58 12.21 -1.32
N ARG A 110 6.13 12.66 -0.21
CA ARG A 110 5.41 12.93 1.05
C ARG A 110 4.21 13.85 0.89
N TYR A 111 4.29 14.81 -0.02
CA TYR A 111 3.27 15.85 -0.26
C TYR A 111 2.63 15.77 -1.65
N ASP A 112 2.83 14.69 -2.39
CA ASP A 112 2.16 14.49 -3.68
C ASP A 112 0.68 14.14 -3.46
N ALA A 113 -0.16 15.16 -3.53
CA ALA A 113 -1.58 15.07 -3.23
C ALA A 113 -2.45 15.31 -4.47
N PRO A 114 -3.59 14.63 -4.61
CA PRO A 114 -4.56 15.00 -5.62
C PRO A 114 -5.15 16.39 -5.34
N MET A 115 -5.47 17.15 -6.38
CA MET A 115 -6.00 18.52 -6.29
C MET A 115 -7.18 18.66 -5.30
N MET A 116 -8.00 17.62 -5.19
CA MET A 116 -9.14 17.63 -4.25
C MET A 116 -8.66 17.67 -2.79
N ALA A 117 -7.63 16.90 -2.44
CA ALA A 117 -7.08 16.88 -1.09
C ALA A 117 -6.41 18.23 -0.75
N GLU A 118 -5.66 18.82 -1.69
CA GLU A 118 -5.09 20.16 -1.53
C GLU A 118 -6.16 21.24 -1.34
N ALA A 119 -7.28 21.13 -2.07
CA ALA A 119 -8.39 22.08 -1.95
C ALA A 119 -9.11 21.99 -0.61
N MET A 120 -9.11 20.81 0.03
CA MET A 120 -9.66 20.63 1.38
C MET A 120 -8.78 21.30 2.43
N GLY A 121 -7.45 21.20 2.33
CA GLY A 121 -6.51 21.84 3.25
C GLY A 121 -6.51 23.37 3.19
N LYS A 122 -6.87 23.97 2.05
CA LYS A 122 -6.92 25.41 1.87
C LYS A 122 -8.20 26.09 2.38
N LYS A 123 -9.17 25.33 2.88
CA LYS A 123 -10.48 25.86 3.33
C LYS A 123 -10.55 26.14 4.84
N GLN A 124 -9.46 25.97 5.54
CA GLN A 124 -9.30 26.39 6.93
C GLN A 124 -8.38 27.63 6.98
#